data_972f417f9edffbc6ca542dff4e3199d8
#
_entry.id   972f417f9edffbc6ca542dff4e3199d8
#
_cell.length_a   1.000
_cell.length_b   1.000
_cell.length_c   1.000
_cell.angle_alpha   90.00
_cell.angle_beta   90.00
_cell.angle_gamma   90.00
#
_symmetry.space_group_name_H-M   'P 1'
#
loop_
_entity.id
_entity.type
_entity.pdbx_description
1 polymer ?
#
loop_
_entity_poly.entity_id
_entity_poly.type
_entity_poly.pdbx_seq_one_letter_code
_entity_poly.pdbx_strand_id
1 'polypeptide(L)'
;MKRNLKQLLIALEEQATGKASFEREYVFYAKLTDPSILEKASHVESQEQWSMNIEKTDKNYCSGRIRIRKTDDNGKISYVQTIKTPIKPMQADTEASDATVPDASQNMLEVAIDASEDAFNQFKLIADQGMIKTRYSFPIEGTELKFEVDVFHLPNGEKSQWVKIDLEVDQPLETIPSLPEGFGEVIYNQKNEQTDEEKQLIWNLYENVFLTKNEYLNK
;
A
#
# COMPACT_ATOMS: atom_id res chain seq x y z
N MET A 1 30.61 0.53 10.81
CA MET A 1 29.89 -0.70 11.22
C MET A 1 28.59 -0.73 10.45
N LYS A 2 28.50 -1.52 9.36
CA LYS A 2 27.26 -1.60 8.56
C LYS A 2 26.32 -2.56 9.29
N ARG A 3 25.27 -2.06 9.92
CA ARG A 3 24.20 -2.90 10.46
C ARG A 3 23.42 -3.48 9.29
N ASN A 4 23.27 -4.80 9.28
CA ASN A 4 22.44 -5.52 8.33
C ASN A 4 20.98 -5.11 8.56
N LEU A 5 20.19 -4.88 7.50
CA LEU A 5 18.76 -4.53 7.59
C LEU A 5 18.00 -5.53 8.47
N LYS A 6 18.34 -6.82 8.40
CA LYS A 6 17.79 -7.87 9.28
C LYS A 6 18.08 -7.59 10.76
N GLN A 7 19.30 -7.14 11.09
CA GLN A 7 19.66 -6.78 12.47
C GLN A 7 18.98 -5.49 12.91
N LEU A 8 18.72 -4.55 11.97
CA LEU A 8 17.96 -3.34 12.25
C LEU A 8 16.49 -3.68 12.51
N LEU A 9 15.89 -4.57 11.70
CA LEU A 9 14.53 -5.04 11.88
C LEU A 9 14.36 -5.79 13.21
N ILE A 10 15.27 -6.70 13.54
CA ILE A 10 15.28 -7.40 14.82
C ILE A 10 15.42 -6.41 15.99
N ALA A 11 16.30 -5.42 15.89
CA ALA A 11 16.47 -4.42 16.92
C ALA A 11 15.25 -3.49 17.05
N LEU A 12 14.50 -3.26 15.95
CA LEU A 12 13.23 -2.55 15.98
C LEU A 12 12.11 -3.41 16.57
N GLU A 13 12.09 -4.71 16.29
CA GLU A 13 11.18 -5.67 16.94
C GLU A 13 11.38 -5.73 18.46
N GLU A 14 12.64 -5.71 18.93
CA GLU A 14 12.98 -5.73 20.35
C GLU A 14 12.66 -4.42 21.07
N GLN A 15 12.67 -3.29 20.35
CA GLN A 15 12.43 -1.95 20.92
C GLN A 15 11.01 -1.43 20.68
N ALA A 16 10.33 -1.95 19.69
CA ALA A 16 9.00 -1.50 19.32
C ALA A 16 7.94 -2.36 20.05
N THR A 17 6.97 -1.70 20.63
CA THR A 17 5.69 -2.31 21.02
C THR A 17 4.87 -2.75 19.79
N GLY A 18 5.39 -2.52 18.57
CA GLY A 18 4.81 -2.88 17.29
C GLY A 18 5.09 -4.33 16.94
N LYS A 19 4.04 -5.07 16.61
CA LYS A 19 4.16 -6.45 16.11
C LYS A 19 4.64 -6.39 14.65
N ALA A 20 5.67 -7.19 14.32
CA ALA A 20 5.94 -7.53 12.94
C ALA A 20 4.78 -8.38 12.42
N SER A 21 4.20 -7.99 11.31
CA SER A 21 3.11 -8.72 10.67
C SER A 21 3.53 -9.15 9.26
N PHE A 22 3.01 -10.30 8.86
CA PHE A 22 3.05 -10.70 7.47
C PHE A 22 1.76 -10.20 6.82
N GLU A 23 1.91 -9.30 5.84
CA GLU A 23 0.79 -8.87 5.03
C GLU A 23 0.74 -9.70 3.75
N ARG A 24 -0.45 -10.21 3.50
CA ARG A 24 -0.81 -10.81 2.22
C ARG A 24 -1.98 -10.02 1.67
N GLU A 25 -1.78 -9.42 0.50
CA GLU A 25 -2.78 -8.56 -0.11
C GLU A 25 -3.00 -8.92 -1.58
N TYR A 26 -4.27 -8.87 -2.01
CA TYR A 26 -4.64 -8.78 -3.41
C TYR A 26 -4.79 -7.29 -3.75
N VAL A 27 -4.10 -6.86 -4.79
CA VAL A 27 -4.08 -5.44 -5.20
C VAL A 27 -4.71 -5.31 -6.57
N PHE A 28 -5.67 -4.38 -6.67
CA PHE A 28 -6.34 -4.06 -7.90
C PHE A 28 -6.18 -2.57 -8.20
N TYR A 29 -6.19 -2.23 -9.48
CA TYR A 29 -6.41 -0.87 -9.92
C TYR A 29 -7.70 -0.86 -10.72
N ALA A 30 -8.60 0.08 -10.41
CA ALA A 30 -9.89 0.14 -11.07
C ALA A 30 -10.22 1.58 -11.46
N LYS A 31 -10.98 1.74 -12.53
CA LYS A 31 -11.54 3.02 -12.92
C LYS A 31 -12.83 3.26 -12.14
N LEU A 32 -12.89 4.32 -11.36
CA LEU A 32 -14.10 4.74 -10.66
C LEU A 32 -15.07 5.36 -11.67
N THR A 33 -16.08 4.59 -12.09
CA THR A 33 -17.08 5.00 -13.09
C THR A 33 -18.30 5.64 -12.47
N ASP A 34 -18.63 5.25 -11.24
CA ASP A 34 -19.71 5.85 -10.45
C ASP A 34 -19.19 6.29 -9.08
N PRO A 35 -18.85 7.57 -8.89
CA PRO A 35 -18.37 8.08 -7.60
C PRO A 35 -19.37 7.94 -6.44
N SER A 36 -20.66 7.75 -6.71
CA SER A 36 -21.67 7.59 -5.66
C SER A 36 -21.49 6.32 -4.84
N ILE A 37 -20.76 5.32 -5.38
CA ILE A 37 -20.42 4.11 -4.63
C ILE A 37 -19.65 4.43 -3.34
N LEU A 38 -18.84 5.49 -3.34
CA LEU A 38 -18.01 5.87 -2.20
C LEU A 38 -18.86 6.27 -0.99
N GLU A 39 -20.11 6.71 -1.19
CA GLU A 39 -21.06 7.03 -0.12
C GLU A 39 -21.54 5.79 0.65
N LYS A 40 -21.37 4.60 0.06
CA LYS A 40 -21.72 3.30 0.68
C LYS A 40 -20.60 2.72 1.54
N ALA A 41 -19.43 3.37 1.60
CA ALA A 41 -18.35 2.91 2.46
C ALA A 41 -18.75 2.94 3.92
N SER A 42 -18.40 1.91 4.66
CA SER A 42 -18.67 1.81 6.10
C SER A 42 -17.74 2.68 6.94
N HIS A 43 -16.59 3.03 6.39
CA HIS A 43 -15.58 3.85 7.05
C HIS A 43 -14.80 4.65 6.01
N VAL A 44 -14.43 5.88 6.37
CA VAL A 44 -13.68 6.82 5.52
C VAL A 44 -12.61 7.51 6.35
N GLU A 45 -11.38 7.51 5.86
CA GLU A 45 -10.26 8.22 6.47
C GLU A 45 -9.43 8.96 5.44
N SER A 46 -8.86 10.10 5.82
CA SER A 46 -7.90 10.84 5.01
C SER A 46 -6.48 10.45 5.41
N GLN A 47 -5.63 10.24 4.43
CA GLN A 47 -4.24 9.83 4.64
C GLN A 47 -3.29 10.74 3.87
N GLU A 48 -2.29 11.26 4.57
CA GLU A 48 -1.09 11.85 3.97
C GLU A 48 0.09 10.95 4.29
N GLN A 49 0.80 10.47 3.28
CA GLN A 49 1.94 9.58 3.48
C GLN A 49 3.16 10.05 2.71
N TRP A 50 4.32 9.84 3.31
CA TRP A 50 5.62 10.12 2.73
C TRP A 50 6.48 8.88 2.78
N SER A 51 7.29 8.67 1.76
CA SER A 51 8.09 7.45 1.65
C SER A 51 9.47 7.71 1.10
N MET A 52 10.37 6.83 1.51
CA MET A 52 11.73 6.73 1.05
C MET A 52 11.99 5.29 0.63
N ASN A 53 12.55 5.09 -0.54
CA ASN A 53 12.93 3.77 -1.00
C ASN A 53 14.26 3.37 -0.37
N ILE A 54 14.36 2.10 0.07
CA ILE A 54 15.61 1.50 0.48
C ILE A 54 16.17 0.80 -0.74
N GLU A 55 17.22 1.38 -1.32
CA GLU A 55 17.86 0.79 -2.49
C GLU A 55 18.54 -0.54 -2.14
N LYS A 56 18.52 -1.44 -3.11
CA LYS A 56 19.23 -2.70 -3.03
C LYS A 56 20.72 -2.43 -3.23
N THR A 57 21.50 -2.46 -2.14
CA THR A 57 22.94 -2.18 -2.16
C THR A 57 23.80 -3.41 -2.46
N ASP A 58 23.24 -4.63 -2.37
CA ASP A 58 23.94 -5.90 -2.57
C ASP A 58 22.94 -6.98 -3.02
N LYS A 59 23.45 -8.06 -3.64
CA LYS A 59 22.66 -9.20 -4.11
C LYS A 59 21.88 -9.91 -3.00
N ASN A 60 22.26 -9.72 -1.75
CA ASN A 60 21.69 -10.37 -0.58
C ASN A 60 20.67 -9.50 0.19
N TYR A 61 20.46 -8.23 -0.20
CA TYR A 61 19.52 -7.34 0.48
C TYR A 61 18.22 -7.20 -0.31
N CYS A 62 17.09 -7.31 0.38
CA CYS A 62 15.82 -6.96 -0.20
C CYS A 62 15.70 -5.44 -0.30
N SER A 63 15.23 -4.95 -1.43
CA SER A 63 14.75 -3.57 -1.51
C SER A 63 13.53 -3.43 -0.60
N GLY A 64 13.42 -2.30 0.07
CA GLY A 64 12.31 -2.02 0.98
C GLY A 64 11.85 -0.59 0.85
N ARG A 65 10.84 -0.24 1.63
CA ARG A 65 10.32 1.13 1.73
C ARG A 65 10.14 1.48 3.20
N ILE A 66 10.62 2.66 3.57
CA ILE A 66 10.23 3.32 4.81
C ILE A 66 9.12 4.30 4.45
N ARG A 67 8.02 4.25 5.19
CA ARG A 67 6.86 5.12 5.01
C ARG A 67 6.51 5.72 6.35
N ILE A 68 6.13 6.99 6.38
CA ILE A 68 5.43 7.60 7.48
C ILE A 68 4.07 8.08 6.99
N ARG A 69 3.03 7.86 7.79
CA ARG A 69 1.66 8.19 7.44
C ARG A 69 1.00 8.95 8.58
N LYS A 70 0.35 10.05 8.21
CA LYS A 70 -0.65 10.73 9.02
C LYS A 70 -2.02 10.23 8.57
N THR A 71 -2.84 9.80 9.51
CA THR A 71 -4.24 9.44 9.26
C THR A 71 -5.14 10.38 10.04
N ASP A 72 -6.14 10.92 9.37
CA ASP A 72 -7.25 11.65 9.97
C ASP A 72 -8.51 10.80 9.83
N ASP A 73 -8.94 10.25 10.95
CA ASP A 73 -10.18 9.48 11.10
C ASP A 73 -11.18 10.31 11.88
N ASN A 74 -12.03 11.05 11.16
CA ASN A 74 -13.08 11.89 11.74
C ASN A 74 -12.56 12.88 12.81
N GLY A 75 -11.39 13.49 12.58
CA GLY A 75 -10.73 14.41 13.48
C GLY A 75 -9.80 13.76 14.51
N LYS A 76 -9.73 12.44 14.54
CA LYS A 76 -8.73 11.71 15.33
C LYS A 76 -7.47 11.52 14.49
N ILE A 77 -6.45 12.29 14.79
CA ILE A 77 -5.17 12.25 14.10
C ILE A 77 -4.27 11.18 14.72
N SER A 78 -3.65 10.38 13.87
CA SER A 78 -2.62 9.41 14.26
C SER A 78 -1.44 9.45 13.27
N TYR A 79 -0.27 9.02 13.73
CA TYR A 79 0.94 8.96 12.94
C TYR A 79 1.56 7.56 13.10
N VAL A 80 1.89 6.92 12.00
CA VAL A 80 2.51 5.59 11.99
C VAL A 80 3.68 5.58 11.03
N GLN A 81 4.83 5.12 11.50
CA GLN A 81 5.96 4.79 10.65
C GLN A 81 5.96 3.31 10.35
N THR A 82 6.16 2.96 9.10
CA THR A 82 6.14 1.58 8.62
C THR A 82 7.40 1.28 7.83
N ILE A 83 7.98 0.11 8.05
CA ILE A 83 9.03 -0.45 7.22
C ILE A 83 8.45 -1.68 6.53
N LYS A 84 8.38 -1.64 5.19
CA LYS A 84 7.92 -2.77 4.38
C LYS A 84 9.08 -3.34 3.58
N THR A 85 9.28 -4.65 3.68
CA THR A 85 10.28 -5.38 2.90
C THR A 85 9.64 -6.58 2.22
N PRO A 86 9.82 -6.78 0.91
CA PRO A 86 9.32 -7.95 0.23
C PRO A 86 10.03 -9.21 0.75
N ILE A 87 9.25 -10.21 1.10
CA ILE A 87 9.78 -11.53 1.42
C ILE A 87 9.87 -12.27 0.09
N LYS A 88 11.09 -12.63 -0.30
CA LYS A 88 11.23 -13.61 -1.37
C LYS A 88 10.63 -14.91 -0.84
N PRO A 89 9.68 -15.55 -1.55
CA PRO A 89 9.34 -16.92 -1.23
C PRO A 89 10.67 -17.68 -1.24
N MET A 90 11.00 -18.36 -0.15
CA MET A 90 11.97 -19.43 -0.22
C MET A 90 11.45 -20.31 -1.35
N GLN A 91 12.28 -20.53 -2.38
CA GLN A 91 11.94 -21.47 -3.42
C GLN A 91 11.59 -22.79 -2.71
N ALA A 92 10.31 -22.97 -2.46
CA ALA A 92 9.82 -24.29 -2.21
C ALA A 92 9.97 -24.99 -3.56
N ASP A 93 10.81 -26.02 -3.61
CA ASP A 93 10.84 -27.01 -4.68
C ASP A 93 9.50 -27.77 -4.70
N THR A 94 8.41 -27.06 -4.86
CA THR A 94 7.07 -27.62 -5.02
C THR A 94 6.66 -27.33 -6.45
N GLU A 95 6.56 -28.42 -7.19
CA GLU A 95 5.92 -28.50 -8.50
C GLU A 95 4.65 -27.61 -8.49
N ALA A 96 4.52 -26.81 -9.56
CA ALA A 96 3.43 -25.87 -9.74
C ALA A 96 2.10 -26.55 -9.41
N SER A 97 1.47 -26.14 -8.33
CA SER A 97 0.09 -26.47 -8.08
C SER A 97 -0.72 -25.76 -9.17
N ASP A 98 -1.60 -26.51 -9.80
CA ASP A 98 -2.58 -26.06 -10.81
C ASP A 98 -3.62 -25.14 -10.13
N ALA A 99 -3.17 -24.07 -9.50
CA ALA A 99 -4.00 -23.16 -8.73
C ALA A 99 -4.65 -22.17 -9.71
N THR A 100 -5.93 -22.31 -9.88
CA THR A 100 -6.78 -21.44 -10.71
C THR A 100 -6.98 -20.03 -10.12
N VAL A 101 -6.52 -19.80 -8.89
CA VAL A 101 -6.52 -18.49 -8.23
C VAL A 101 -5.07 -18.02 -8.10
N PRO A 102 -4.77 -16.85 -8.59
CA PRO A 102 -3.44 -16.26 -8.47
C PRO A 102 -3.02 -16.16 -7.00
N ASP A 103 -1.77 -16.48 -6.69
CA ASP A 103 -1.24 -16.25 -5.35
C ASP A 103 -1.30 -14.75 -5.02
N ALA A 104 -1.64 -14.40 -3.79
CA ALA A 104 -1.69 -13.01 -3.34
C ALA A 104 -0.35 -12.34 -3.69
N SER A 105 -0.41 -11.25 -4.42
CA SER A 105 0.70 -10.73 -5.20
C SER A 105 1.86 -10.20 -4.37
N GLN A 106 1.67 -10.01 -3.08
CA GLN A 106 2.69 -9.40 -2.23
C GLN A 106 2.69 -10.02 -0.84
N ASN A 107 3.68 -10.87 -0.59
CA ASN A 107 4.04 -11.24 0.77
C ASN A 107 5.07 -10.22 1.26
N MET A 108 4.68 -9.36 2.18
CA MET A 108 5.52 -8.32 2.76
C MET A 108 5.72 -8.57 4.25
N LEU A 109 6.95 -8.38 4.73
CA LEU A 109 7.17 -8.16 6.15
C LEU A 109 6.94 -6.68 6.42
N GLU A 110 6.01 -6.38 7.30
CA GLU A 110 5.74 -5.03 7.76
C GLU A 110 6.07 -4.90 9.25
N VAL A 111 6.79 -3.84 9.60
CA VAL A 111 6.99 -3.40 10.98
C VAL A 111 6.40 -2.01 11.09
N ALA A 112 5.34 -1.87 11.88
CA ALA A 112 4.67 -0.60 12.14
C ALA A 112 4.93 -0.14 13.57
N ILE A 113 5.27 1.14 13.74
CA ILE A 113 5.48 1.79 15.03
C ILE A 113 4.73 3.12 15.08
N ASP A 114 4.19 3.46 16.24
CA ASP A 114 3.59 4.77 16.45
C ASP A 114 4.66 5.86 16.31
N ALA A 115 4.29 6.95 15.65
CA ALA A 115 5.14 8.10 15.44
C ALA A 115 4.50 9.36 16.02
N SER A 116 5.31 10.40 16.18
CA SER A 116 4.82 11.73 16.57
C SER A 116 4.60 12.63 15.34
N GLU A 117 3.87 13.71 15.52
CA GLU A 117 3.76 14.77 14.51
C GLU A 117 5.12 15.35 14.13
N ASP A 118 6.01 15.55 15.10
CA ASP A 118 7.36 16.05 14.85
C ASP A 118 8.15 15.06 13.96
N ALA A 119 8.08 13.76 14.25
CA ALA A 119 8.71 12.73 13.43
C ALA A 119 8.17 12.73 12.00
N PHE A 120 6.85 12.88 11.84
CA PHE A 120 6.20 13.01 10.54
C PHE A 120 6.74 14.22 9.77
N ASN A 121 6.77 15.39 10.40
CA ASN A 121 7.24 16.62 9.78
C ASN A 121 8.74 16.56 9.41
N GLN A 122 9.58 15.96 10.24
CA GLN A 122 11.00 15.76 9.93
C GLN A 122 11.20 14.79 8.78
N PHE A 123 10.43 13.69 8.75
CA PHE A 123 10.54 12.70 7.68
C PHE A 123 10.15 13.28 6.31
N LYS A 124 9.14 14.14 6.25
CA LYS A 124 8.75 14.86 5.02
C LYS A 124 9.89 15.61 4.37
N LEU A 125 10.81 16.16 5.17
CA LEU A 125 11.94 16.94 4.65
C LEU A 125 13.00 16.09 3.94
N ILE A 126 13.04 14.78 4.22
CA ILE A 126 14.03 13.85 3.66
C ILE A 126 13.41 12.79 2.73
N ALA A 127 12.09 12.67 2.72
CA ALA A 127 11.37 11.71 1.89
C ALA A 127 11.59 11.95 0.39
N ASP A 128 11.59 10.87 -0.39
CA ASP A 128 11.71 10.92 -1.85
C ASP A 128 10.41 11.40 -2.49
N GLN A 129 9.28 10.96 -1.95
CA GLN A 129 7.96 11.20 -2.53
C GLN A 129 6.86 11.15 -1.47
N GLY A 130 5.76 11.84 -1.74
CA GLY A 130 4.56 11.83 -0.92
C GLY A 130 3.31 11.61 -1.72
N MET A 131 2.21 11.30 -1.06
CA MET A 131 0.88 11.26 -1.66
C MET A 131 -0.19 11.57 -0.61
N ILE A 132 -1.31 12.07 -1.11
CA ILE A 132 -2.53 12.28 -0.33
C ILE A 132 -3.61 11.39 -0.94
N LYS A 133 -4.37 10.71 -0.10
CA LYS A 133 -5.48 9.85 -0.51
C LYS A 133 -6.59 9.86 0.53
N THR A 134 -7.79 9.55 0.06
CA THR A 134 -8.91 9.19 0.94
C THR A 134 -9.13 7.69 0.81
N ARG A 135 -9.15 6.99 1.93
CA ARG A 135 -9.41 5.54 1.99
C ARG A 135 -10.85 5.30 2.38
N TYR A 136 -11.52 4.47 1.62
CA TYR A 136 -12.89 4.03 1.80
C TYR A 136 -12.90 2.52 2.05
N SER A 137 -13.53 2.07 3.15
CA SER A 137 -13.61 0.65 3.49
C SER A 137 -14.99 0.09 3.15
N PHE A 138 -15.01 -1.03 2.44
CA PHE A 138 -16.21 -1.75 2.02
C PHE A 138 -16.18 -3.17 2.60
N PRO A 139 -16.91 -3.47 3.67
CA PRO A 139 -17.02 -4.81 4.21
C PRO A 139 -17.56 -5.80 3.17
N ILE A 140 -17.03 -7.01 3.19
CA ILE A 140 -17.49 -8.10 2.35
C ILE A 140 -18.48 -8.93 3.18
N GLU A 141 -19.73 -8.98 2.71
CA GLU A 141 -20.81 -9.64 3.42
C GLU A 141 -20.49 -11.11 3.77
N GLY A 142 -20.77 -11.49 5.01
CA GLY A 142 -20.53 -12.85 5.51
C GLY A 142 -19.07 -13.18 5.84
N THR A 143 -18.18 -12.19 5.82
CA THR A 143 -16.76 -12.37 6.14
C THR A 143 -16.25 -11.25 7.06
N GLU A 144 -15.03 -11.43 7.60
CA GLU A 144 -14.28 -10.35 8.30
C GLU A 144 -13.45 -9.50 7.33
N LEU A 145 -13.50 -9.80 6.04
CA LEU A 145 -12.71 -9.13 5.02
C LEU A 145 -13.37 -7.81 4.58
N LYS A 146 -12.55 -6.90 4.08
CA LYS A 146 -12.99 -5.64 3.49
C LYS A 146 -12.12 -5.27 2.30
N PHE A 147 -12.71 -4.62 1.32
CA PHE A 147 -11.94 -3.87 0.35
C PHE A 147 -11.56 -2.51 0.91
N GLU A 148 -10.31 -2.13 0.76
CA GLU A 148 -9.81 -0.79 1.06
C GLU A 148 -9.55 -0.04 -0.26
N VAL A 149 -10.40 0.92 -0.57
CA VAL A 149 -10.37 1.69 -1.82
C VAL A 149 -9.65 3.01 -1.57
N ASP A 150 -8.49 3.18 -2.16
CA ASP A 150 -7.68 4.39 -2.08
C ASP A 150 -7.96 5.31 -3.28
N VAL A 151 -8.64 6.42 -3.02
CA VAL A 151 -8.87 7.50 -3.99
C VAL A 151 -7.78 8.54 -3.83
N PHE A 152 -6.91 8.66 -4.82
CA PHE A 152 -5.76 9.57 -4.76
C PHE A 152 -6.16 11.01 -5.07
N HIS A 153 -5.50 11.95 -4.40
CA HIS A 153 -5.59 13.38 -4.68
C HIS A 153 -4.41 13.80 -5.54
N LEU A 154 -4.71 14.39 -6.67
CA LEU A 154 -3.71 14.92 -7.57
C LEU A 154 -3.10 16.23 -7.03
N PRO A 155 -1.89 16.62 -7.46
CA PRO A 155 -1.26 17.87 -7.04
C PRO A 155 -2.11 19.13 -7.29
N ASN A 156 -2.97 19.10 -8.31
CA ASN A 156 -3.93 20.18 -8.62
C ASN A 156 -5.17 20.22 -7.72
N GLY A 157 -5.30 19.27 -6.78
CA GLY A 157 -6.44 19.15 -5.86
C GLY A 157 -7.60 18.30 -6.39
N GLU A 158 -7.55 17.85 -7.64
CA GLU A 158 -8.56 16.94 -8.18
C GLU A 158 -8.37 15.52 -7.63
N LYS A 159 -9.42 14.71 -7.71
CA LYS A 159 -9.34 13.27 -7.40
C LYS A 159 -9.02 12.48 -8.66
N SER A 160 -8.15 11.48 -8.53
CA SER A 160 -7.89 10.54 -9.62
C SER A 160 -9.14 9.74 -9.94
N GLN A 161 -9.39 9.49 -11.23
CA GLN A 161 -10.42 8.55 -11.68
C GLN A 161 -10.01 7.08 -11.50
N TRP A 162 -8.71 6.82 -11.39
CA TRP A 162 -8.18 5.51 -11.08
C TRP A 162 -7.92 5.41 -9.60
N VAL A 163 -8.34 4.30 -9.02
CA VAL A 163 -8.21 3.99 -7.60
C VAL A 163 -7.38 2.72 -7.43
N LYS A 164 -6.71 2.63 -6.30
CA LYS A 164 -6.10 1.38 -5.84
C LYS A 164 -7.06 0.71 -4.87
N ILE A 165 -7.25 -0.59 -5.01
CA ILE A 165 -8.10 -1.38 -4.12
C ILE A 165 -7.23 -2.48 -3.52
N ASP A 166 -7.18 -2.55 -2.20
CA ASP A 166 -6.49 -3.57 -1.43
C ASP A 166 -7.51 -4.50 -0.78
N LEU A 167 -7.20 -5.80 -0.81
CA LEU A 167 -7.90 -6.83 -0.05
C LEU A 167 -6.85 -7.59 0.75
N GLU A 168 -6.75 -7.28 2.03
CA GLU A 168 -5.85 -7.98 2.95
C GLU A 168 -6.48 -9.29 3.41
N VAL A 169 -5.66 -10.36 3.46
CA VAL A 169 -6.10 -11.70 3.82
C VAL A 169 -5.05 -12.42 4.66
N ASP A 170 -5.49 -13.22 5.60
CA ASP A 170 -4.58 -14.06 6.41
C ASP A 170 -4.12 -15.30 5.64
N GLN A 171 -4.98 -15.83 4.76
CA GLN A 171 -4.72 -17.03 3.96
C GLN A 171 -5.12 -16.76 2.50
N PRO A 172 -4.52 -17.47 1.53
CA PRO A 172 -4.95 -17.39 0.14
C PRO A 172 -6.44 -17.72 0.01
N LEU A 173 -7.14 -16.96 -0.81
CA LEU A 173 -8.56 -17.20 -1.09
C LEU A 173 -8.72 -18.21 -2.21
N GLU A 174 -9.71 -19.09 -2.09
CA GLU A 174 -10.12 -19.98 -3.19
C GLU A 174 -10.77 -19.22 -4.34
N THR A 175 -11.46 -18.13 -4.00
CA THR A 175 -12.11 -17.25 -4.97
C THR A 175 -12.02 -15.81 -4.47
N ILE A 176 -11.59 -14.90 -5.33
CA ILE A 176 -11.56 -13.49 -5.01
C ILE A 176 -12.99 -12.93 -5.06
N PRO A 177 -13.46 -12.26 -4.00
CA PRO A 177 -14.77 -11.63 -4.00
C PRO A 177 -14.90 -10.59 -5.12
N SER A 178 -16.11 -10.45 -5.67
CA SER A 178 -16.39 -9.42 -6.66
C SER A 178 -16.29 -8.02 -6.04
N LEU A 179 -15.71 -7.09 -6.77
CA LEU A 179 -15.72 -5.68 -6.38
C LEU A 179 -17.15 -5.14 -6.34
N PRO A 180 -17.44 -4.14 -5.48
CA PRO A 180 -18.72 -3.44 -5.51
C PRO A 180 -19.04 -2.87 -6.89
N GLU A 181 -20.32 -2.76 -7.23
CA GLU A 181 -20.75 -2.06 -8.45
C GLU A 181 -20.30 -0.58 -8.39
N GLY A 182 -19.90 -0.03 -9.55
CA GLY A 182 -19.42 1.36 -9.65
C GLY A 182 -17.94 1.46 -10.02
N PHE A 183 -17.22 0.33 -10.02
CA PHE A 183 -15.89 0.21 -10.60
C PHE A 183 -16.00 -0.40 -12.00
N GLY A 184 -15.36 0.26 -12.98
CA GLY A 184 -15.32 -0.19 -14.38
C GLY A 184 -14.13 -1.12 -14.65
N GLU A 185 -13.30 -0.73 -15.62
CA GLU A 185 -12.09 -1.48 -15.95
C GLU A 185 -11.23 -1.79 -14.73
N VAL A 186 -10.87 -3.06 -14.55
CA VAL A 186 -10.11 -3.55 -13.39
C VAL A 186 -8.84 -4.23 -13.87
N ILE A 187 -7.73 -3.84 -13.28
CA ILE A 187 -6.40 -4.41 -13.53
C ILE A 187 -5.91 -5.08 -12.24
N TYR A 188 -5.56 -6.35 -12.32
CA TYR A 188 -4.91 -7.07 -11.23
C TYR A 188 -3.42 -6.74 -11.19
N ASN A 189 -2.91 -6.37 -10.01
CA ASN A 189 -1.47 -6.12 -9.85
C ASN A 189 -0.69 -7.43 -9.64
N GLN A 190 -0.82 -8.35 -10.59
CA GLN A 190 -0.03 -9.58 -10.60
C GLN A 190 1.16 -9.39 -11.53
N LYS A 191 2.35 -9.46 -10.98
CA LYS A 191 3.61 -9.12 -11.68
C LYS A 191 3.86 -9.90 -12.98
N ASN A 192 3.20 -11.03 -13.20
CA ASN A 192 3.51 -11.92 -14.32
C ASN A 192 2.46 -11.93 -15.44
N GLU A 193 1.30 -11.31 -15.24
CA GLU A 193 0.16 -11.38 -16.16
C GLU A 193 -0.28 -10.03 -16.74
N GLN A 194 0.31 -8.92 -16.27
CA GLN A 194 -0.04 -7.60 -16.79
C GLN A 194 0.54 -7.38 -18.19
N THR A 195 -0.29 -6.84 -19.07
CA THR A 195 0.17 -6.31 -20.37
C THR A 195 1.08 -5.09 -20.16
N ASP A 196 1.83 -4.73 -21.18
CA ASP A 196 2.69 -3.55 -21.10
C ASP A 196 1.87 -2.25 -21.00
N GLU A 197 0.67 -2.21 -21.61
CA GLU A 197 -0.30 -1.12 -21.49
C GLU A 197 -0.81 -0.96 -20.06
N GLU A 198 -1.16 -2.07 -19.39
CA GLU A 198 -1.60 -2.05 -17.99
C GLU A 198 -0.49 -1.59 -17.06
N LYS A 199 0.74 -2.06 -17.24
CA LYS A 199 1.91 -1.60 -16.49
C LYS A 199 2.14 -0.11 -16.68
N GLN A 200 2.03 0.38 -17.92
CA GLN A 200 2.20 1.81 -18.22
C GLN A 200 1.09 2.65 -17.60
N LEU A 201 -0.16 2.14 -17.58
CA LEU A 201 -1.28 2.84 -16.94
C LEU A 201 -1.07 2.98 -15.43
N ILE A 202 -0.66 1.90 -14.76
CA ILE A 202 -0.34 1.92 -13.32
C ILE A 202 0.83 2.88 -13.04
N TRP A 203 1.87 2.84 -13.87
CA TRP A 203 3.00 3.75 -13.75
C TRP A 203 2.56 5.21 -13.87
N ASN A 204 1.78 5.55 -14.89
CA ASN A 204 1.27 6.90 -15.12
C ASN A 204 0.39 7.38 -13.97
N LEU A 205 -0.42 6.46 -13.36
CA LEU A 205 -1.20 6.79 -12.18
C LEU A 205 -0.28 7.28 -11.05
N TYR A 206 0.76 6.51 -10.74
CA TYR A 206 1.68 6.87 -9.66
C TYR A 206 2.48 8.13 -9.96
N GLU A 207 2.96 8.32 -11.18
CA GLU A 207 3.64 9.57 -11.57
C GLU A 207 2.77 10.81 -11.35
N ASN A 208 1.46 10.70 -11.60
CA ASN A 208 0.52 11.81 -11.46
C ASN A 208 0.10 12.08 -10.00
N VAL A 209 0.16 11.09 -9.12
CA VAL A 209 -0.29 11.23 -7.72
C VAL A 209 0.84 11.53 -6.75
N PHE A 210 2.10 11.24 -7.12
CA PHE A 210 3.22 11.53 -6.25
C PHE A 210 3.50 13.04 -6.18
N LEU A 211 3.54 13.53 -4.95
CA LEU A 211 4.01 14.87 -4.63
C LEU A 211 5.53 14.84 -4.56
N THR A 212 6.17 15.63 -5.39
CA THR A 212 7.59 15.92 -5.21
C THR A 212 7.79 16.88 -4.05
N LYS A 213 8.99 16.85 -3.47
CA LYS A 213 9.37 17.77 -2.38
C LYS A 213 9.14 19.25 -2.76
N ASN A 214 9.40 19.61 -4.01
CA ASN A 214 9.24 20.98 -4.49
C ASN A 214 7.78 21.41 -4.60
N GLU A 215 6.88 20.52 -4.96
CA GLU A 215 5.45 20.81 -5.08
C GLU A 215 4.79 20.99 -3.72
N TYR A 216 5.33 20.36 -2.68
CA TYR A 216 4.83 20.50 -1.32
C TYR A 216 5.36 21.76 -0.61
N LEU A 217 6.64 22.08 -0.78
CA LEU A 217 7.27 23.24 -0.10
C LEU A 217 6.83 24.60 -0.69
N ASN A 218 6.19 24.59 -1.86
CA ASN A 218 5.70 25.79 -2.54
C ASN A 218 4.20 26.04 -2.37
N LYS A 219 3.50 25.25 -1.54
CA LYS A 219 2.12 25.46 -1.09
C LYS A 219 2.08 26.06 0.29
#